data_f6feb36bf5702d4f853557310db5db74
#
_entry.id   f6feb36bf5702d4f853557310db5db74
#
_cell.length_a   1.000
_cell.length_b   1.000
_cell.length_c   1.000
_cell.angle_alpha   90.00
_cell.angle_beta   90.00
_cell.angle_gamma   90.00
#
_symmetry.space_group_name_H-M   'P 1'
#
loop_
_entity.id
_entity.type
_entity.pdbx_description
1 polymer ?
#
loop_
_entity_poly.entity_id
_entity_poly.type
_entity_poly.pdbx_seq_one_letter_code
_entity_poly.pdbx_strand_id
1 'polypeptide(L)'
;MGMLDGKVILVTGGGRGIGRDTAIVAAKQGAKVVVNDLGAAIDGAGADKSPAQEVVDIIKSAGGQAIANFDSVTDLRAVGRMVQTALDTFGGLHAVSNPAGILRDRMAHNMTEEEWDAIMTVHLRGHFNVVRATIGHFRSQQDGVYVMWSSTSGLIGNVGQSNYGAAKMGIAGFSRIVALEGARNNVRSNALAPGAATRMTDSVPRDEETAKRREAMREIQSPLRPAELAVALMSDAAKHVSGQIFGVGGYNLSIYSQPRPIATYQREGGWDAAGIVKDFLPRAEKDFTALGRPAAATVVKV
;
A
#
# COMPACT_ATOMS: atom_id res chain seq x y z
N MET A 1 -4.28 27.48 5.00
CA MET A 1 -4.12 26.77 3.73
C MET A 1 -3.62 25.37 4.03
N GLY A 2 -4.36 24.36 3.61
CA GLY A 2 -3.97 22.96 3.82
C GLY A 2 -2.88 22.52 2.86
N MET A 3 -2.13 21.47 3.21
CA MET A 3 -1.02 20.99 2.35
C MET A 3 -1.49 20.36 1.02
N LEU A 4 -2.78 20.12 0.84
CA LEU A 4 -3.40 19.54 -0.35
C LEU A 4 -4.45 20.46 -0.99
N ASP A 5 -4.43 21.75 -0.68
CA ASP A 5 -5.36 22.71 -1.27
C ASP A 5 -5.30 22.66 -2.81
N GLY A 6 -6.48 22.58 -3.45
CA GLY A 6 -6.61 22.47 -4.90
C GLY A 6 -6.33 21.08 -5.49
N LYS A 7 -5.83 20.11 -4.72
CA LYS A 7 -5.59 18.75 -5.20
C LYS A 7 -6.89 17.92 -5.18
N VAL A 8 -7.02 17.02 -6.15
CA VAL A 8 -8.08 15.99 -6.22
C VAL A 8 -7.43 14.63 -6.00
N ILE A 9 -7.98 13.85 -5.09
CA ILE A 9 -7.39 12.57 -4.68
C ILE A 9 -8.42 11.45 -4.82
N LEU A 10 -8.02 10.33 -5.41
CA LEU A 10 -8.77 9.08 -5.39
C LEU A 10 -8.24 8.17 -4.28
N VAL A 11 -9.13 7.71 -3.41
CA VAL A 11 -8.81 6.72 -2.36
C VAL A 11 -9.65 5.49 -2.60
N THR A 12 -9.03 4.36 -3.01
CA THR A 12 -9.74 3.07 -3.13
C THR A 12 -9.76 2.36 -1.77
N GLY A 13 -10.76 1.51 -1.51
CA GLY A 13 -10.94 0.96 -0.16
C GLY A 13 -11.13 2.06 0.90
N GLY A 14 -11.70 3.19 0.47
CA GLY A 14 -11.82 4.43 1.27
C GLY A 14 -12.92 4.43 2.30
N GLY A 15 -13.75 3.39 2.38
CA GLY A 15 -14.89 3.34 3.30
C GLY A 15 -14.52 2.94 4.73
N ARG A 16 -13.38 2.29 4.97
CA ARG A 16 -13.02 1.74 6.27
C ARG A 16 -11.51 1.80 6.53
N GLY A 17 -11.12 1.68 7.82
CA GLY A 17 -9.73 1.56 8.25
C GLY A 17 -8.80 2.64 7.69
N ILE A 18 -7.66 2.23 7.17
CA ILE A 18 -6.62 3.15 6.66
C ILE A 18 -7.15 4.02 5.50
N GLY A 19 -7.94 3.43 4.59
CA GLY A 19 -8.51 4.18 3.45
C GLY A 19 -9.46 5.28 3.91
N ARG A 20 -10.36 4.97 4.85
CA ARG A 20 -11.25 5.94 5.47
C ARG A 20 -10.47 7.11 6.08
N ASP A 21 -9.49 6.79 6.91
CA ASP A 21 -8.72 7.83 7.59
C ASP A 21 -7.86 8.64 6.59
N THR A 22 -7.32 7.99 5.54
CA THR A 22 -6.63 8.70 4.46
C THR A 22 -7.55 9.69 3.74
N ALA A 23 -8.79 9.30 3.43
CA ALA A 23 -9.76 10.18 2.79
C ALA A 23 -10.13 11.38 3.67
N ILE A 24 -10.37 11.14 4.96
CA ILE A 24 -10.72 12.19 5.93
C ILE A 24 -9.54 13.15 6.16
N VAL A 25 -8.31 12.63 6.35
CA VAL A 25 -7.12 13.46 6.54
C VAL A 25 -6.82 14.27 5.29
N ALA A 26 -6.91 13.68 4.10
CA ALA A 26 -6.72 14.41 2.85
C ALA A 26 -7.70 15.57 2.69
N ALA A 27 -8.99 15.34 3.00
CA ALA A 27 -10.01 16.39 2.97
C ALA A 27 -9.75 17.50 4.00
N LYS A 28 -9.32 17.16 5.23
CA LYS A 28 -8.89 18.13 6.25
C LYS A 28 -7.71 18.99 5.80
N GLN A 29 -6.87 18.45 4.91
CA GLN A 29 -5.75 19.17 4.30
C GLN A 29 -6.12 19.92 3.01
N GLY A 30 -7.40 20.06 2.70
CA GLY A 30 -7.92 20.87 1.59
C GLY A 30 -8.13 20.11 0.29
N ALA A 31 -7.91 18.80 0.25
CA ALA A 31 -8.17 18.01 -0.94
C ALA A 31 -9.67 17.81 -1.21
N LYS A 32 -10.02 17.70 -2.50
CA LYS A 32 -11.28 17.12 -2.96
C LYS A 32 -11.08 15.61 -3.13
N VAL A 33 -11.98 14.79 -2.58
CA VAL A 33 -11.74 13.35 -2.46
C VAL A 33 -12.80 12.52 -3.17
N VAL A 34 -12.36 11.63 -4.06
CA VAL A 34 -13.19 10.51 -4.52
C VAL A 34 -12.96 9.33 -3.57
N VAL A 35 -13.99 8.98 -2.80
CA VAL A 35 -13.97 7.86 -1.87
C VAL A 35 -14.53 6.65 -2.59
N ASN A 36 -13.65 5.77 -3.05
CA ASN A 36 -14.07 4.52 -3.68
C ASN A 36 -14.04 3.38 -2.66
N ASP A 37 -15.14 2.66 -2.53
CA ASP A 37 -15.22 1.40 -1.77
C ASP A 37 -16.36 0.54 -2.33
N LEU A 38 -16.07 -0.73 -2.62
CA LEU A 38 -17.09 -1.71 -3.03
C LEU A 38 -17.96 -2.13 -1.84
N GLY A 39 -17.47 -1.93 -0.61
CA GLY A 39 -18.12 -2.34 0.63
C GLY A 39 -18.09 -3.85 0.88
N ALA A 40 -17.21 -4.59 0.21
CA ALA A 40 -17.05 -6.02 0.41
C ALA A 40 -16.64 -6.39 1.84
N ALA A 41 -16.92 -7.63 2.23
CA ALA A 41 -16.38 -8.25 3.44
C ALA A 41 -14.85 -8.45 3.34
N ILE A 42 -14.21 -8.89 4.45
CA ILE A 42 -12.75 -9.05 4.51
C ILE A 42 -12.25 -10.10 3.51
N ASP A 43 -13.04 -11.12 3.23
CA ASP A 43 -12.76 -12.19 2.26
C ASP A 43 -13.07 -11.81 0.80
N GLY A 44 -13.64 -10.62 0.60
CA GLY A 44 -14.03 -10.10 -0.71
C GLY A 44 -15.48 -10.39 -1.12
N ALA A 45 -16.29 -10.99 -0.24
CA ALA A 45 -17.69 -11.28 -0.55
C ALA A 45 -18.60 -10.05 -0.41
N GLY A 46 -19.64 -9.99 -1.25
CA GLY A 46 -20.69 -8.98 -1.17
C GLY A 46 -20.27 -7.58 -1.66
N ALA A 47 -21.22 -6.66 -1.57
CA ALA A 47 -21.04 -5.23 -1.83
C ALA A 47 -22.02 -4.42 -0.96
N ASP A 48 -21.56 -3.29 -0.42
CA ASP A 48 -22.32 -2.37 0.41
C ASP A 48 -21.87 -0.92 0.14
N LYS A 49 -22.78 -0.08 -0.30
CA LYS A 49 -22.48 1.31 -0.64
C LYS A 49 -22.32 2.22 0.58
N SER A 50 -22.85 1.81 1.74
CA SER A 50 -22.86 2.65 2.94
C SER A 50 -21.48 3.07 3.43
N PRO A 51 -20.43 2.24 3.46
CA PRO A 51 -19.14 2.67 3.99
C PRO A 51 -18.50 3.85 3.25
N ALA A 52 -18.55 3.85 1.92
CA ALA A 52 -18.03 4.98 1.14
C ALA A 52 -18.89 6.23 1.34
N GLN A 53 -20.21 6.09 1.37
CA GLN A 53 -21.13 7.20 1.58
C GLN A 53 -21.00 7.82 2.98
N GLU A 54 -20.86 7.02 4.02
CA GLU A 54 -20.61 7.49 5.40
C GLU A 54 -19.35 8.37 5.48
N VAL A 55 -18.27 7.99 4.81
CA VAL A 55 -17.04 8.79 4.77
C VAL A 55 -17.24 10.10 4.02
N VAL A 56 -17.98 10.07 2.91
CA VAL A 56 -18.34 11.28 2.17
C VAL A 56 -19.15 12.24 3.06
N ASP A 57 -20.11 11.71 3.81
CA ASP A 57 -20.98 12.52 4.69
C ASP A 57 -20.17 13.13 5.85
N ILE A 58 -19.22 12.37 6.43
CA ILE A 58 -18.28 12.90 7.43
C ILE A 58 -17.45 14.05 6.86
N ILE A 59 -16.89 13.88 5.67
CA ILE A 59 -16.07 14.91 5.02
C ILE A 59 -16.89 16.17 4.73
N LYS A 60 -18.10 16.01 4.17
CA LYS A 60 -19.00 17.12 3.86
C LYS A 60 -19.47 17.84 5.11
N SER A 61 -19.81 17.12 6.17
CA SER A 61 -20.24 17.70 7.45
C SER A 61 -19.12 18.53 8.12
N ALA A 62 -17.84 18.19 7.82
CA ALA A 62 -16.69 18.97 8.25
C ALA A 62 -16.33 20.14 7.30
N GLY A 63 -17.16 20.42 6.28
CA GLY A 63 -16.93 21.49 5.30
C GLY A 63 -16.01 21.12 4.14
N GLY A 64 -15.58 19.86 4.02
CA GLY A 64 -14.77 19.35 2.91
C GLY A 64 -15.60 18.97 1.69
N GLN A 65 -14.90 18.55 0.63
CA GLN A 65 -15.52 18.12 -0.63
C GLN A 65 -15.20 16.66 -0.90
N ALA A 66 -16.21 15.82 -1.07
CA ALA A 66 -16.04 14.42 -1.42
C ALA A 66 -17.23 13.87 -2.22
N ILE A 67 -16.96 12.82 -3.00
CA ILE A 67 -17.95 12.03 -3.72
C ILE A 67 -17.65 10.54 -3.55
N ALA A 68 -18.70 9.72 -3.42
CA ALA A 68 -18.58 8.28 -3.34
C ALA A 68 -18.49 7.65 -4.74
N ASN A 69 -17.74 6.56 -4.84
CA ASN A 69 -17.69 5.68 -6.00
C ASN A 69 -17.68 4.23 -5.51
N PHE A 70 -18.37 3.32 -6.21
CA PHE A 70 -18.64 1.94 -5.79
C PHE A 70 -18.09 0.91 -6.79
N ASP A 71 -17.25 1.32 -7.70
CA ASP A 71 -16.64 0.46 -8.71
C ASP A 71 -15.53 -0.44 -8.11
N SER A 72 -15.30 -1.59 -8.75
CA SER A 72 -14.25 -2.54 -8.33
C SER A 72 -12.89 -2.20 -8.95
N VAL A 73 -11.82 -2.29 -8.15
CA VAL A 73 -10.43 -2.16 -8.62
C VAL A 73 -9.99 -3.33 -9.52
N THR A 74 -10.73 -4.45 -9.50
CA THR A 74 -10.38 -5.65 -10.28
C THR A 74 -10.71 -5.52 -11.77
N ASP A 75 -11.58 -4.58 -12.14
CA ASP A 75 -11.99 -4.30 -13.51
C ASP A 75 -11.41 -2.96 -13.99
N LEU A 76 -10.59 -3.00 -15.04
CA LEU A 76 -9.95 -1.81 -15.60
C LEU A 76 -10.96 -0.77 -16.12
N ARG A 77 -12.10 -1.20 -16.67
CA ARG A 77 -13.15 -0.29 -17.14
C ARG A 77 -13.84 0.41 -15.95
N ALA A 78 -14.06 -0.32 -14.87
CA ALA A 78 -14.59 0.23 -13.63
C ALA A 78 -13.64 1.27 -13.03
N VAL A 79 -12.34 1.00 -13.01
CA VAL A 79 -11.33 1.99 -12.59
C VAL A 79 -11.34 3.22 -13.51
N GLY A 80 -11.53 3.04 -14.81
CA GLY A 80 -11.73 4.16 -15.75
C GLY A 80 -12.90 5.07 -15.33
N ARG A 81 -14.02 4.51 -14.85
CA ARG A 81 -15.15 5.29 -14.31
C ARG A 81 -14.81 6.03 -13.00
N MET A 82 -13.96 5.44 -12.13
CA MET A 82 -13.47 6.16 -10.94
C MET A 82 -12.70 7.42 -11.33
N VAL A 83 -11.83 7.32 -12.34
CA VAL A 83 -11.08 8.46 -12.87
C VAL A 83 -12.03 9.48 -13.47
N GLN A 84 -13.00 9.05 -14.28
CA GLN A 84 -13.99 9.94 -14.87
C GLN A 84 -14.81 10.66 -13.80
N THR A 85 -15.18 9.97 -12.71
CA THR A 85 -15.85 10.59 -11.55
C THR A 85 -15.04 11.75 -10.98
N ALA A 86 -13.71 11.60 -10.86
CA ALA A 86 -12.84 12.67 -10.38
C ALA A 86 -12.81 13.86 -11.36
N LEU A 87 -12.66 13.59 -12.64
CA LEU A 87 -12.57 14.61 -13.69
C LEU A 87 -13.88 15.39 -13.82
N ASP A 88 -15.03 14.70 -13.88
CA ASP A 88 -16.34 15.32 -14.07
C ASP A 88 -16.79 16.14 -12.85
N THR A 89 -16.48 15.63 -11.63
CA THR A 89 -16.92 16.27 -10.40
C THR A 89 -16.02 17.40 -9.94
N PHE A 90 -14.70 17.21 -10.08
CA PHE A 90 -13.71 18.09 -9.48
C PHE A 90 -12.76 18.75 -10.48
N GLY A 91 -12.83 18.38 -11.75
CA GLY A 91 -12.03 18.96 -12.82
C GLY A 91 -10.57 18.44 -12.93
N GLY A 92 -10.21 17.38 -12.21
CA GLY A 92 -8.85 16.86 -12.23
C GLY A 92 -8.63 15.65 -11.34
N LEU A 93 -7.40 15.09 -11.38
CA LEU A 93 -6.91 14.05 -10.50
C LEU A 93 -5.41 14.25 -10.30
N HIS A 94 -4.93 14.29 -9.04
CA HIS A 94 -3.53 14.64 -8.73
C HIS A 94 -2.82 13.54 -7.93
N ALA A 95 -3.55 12.76 -7.14
CA ALA A 95 -2.97 11.65 -6.39
C ALA A 95 -3.93 10.47 -6.27
N VAL A 96 -3.36 9.28 -6.11
CA VAL A 96 -4.10 8.05 -5.81
C VAL A 96 -3.49 7.36 -4.60
N SER A 97 -4.33 7.04 -3.63
CA SER A 97 -4.05 6.08 -2.57
C SER A 97 -4.86 4.81 -2.83
N ASN A 98 -4.20 3.66 -2.87
CA ASN A 98 -4.86 2.40 -3.25
C ASN A 98 -4.79 1.33 -2.14
N PRO A 99 -5.40 1.54 -0.96
CA PRO A 99 -5.44 0.56 0.13
C PRO A 99 -6.49 -0.54 -0.04
N ALA A 100 -7.28 -0.56 -1.11
CA ALA A 100 -8.25 -1.63 -1.38
C ALA A 100 -7.60 -3.02 -1.27
N GLY A 101 -8.22 -3.92 -0.52
CA GLY A 101 -7.65 -5.24 -0.30
C GLY A 101 -8.53 -6.17 0.51
N ILE A 102 -8.22 -7.46 0.43
CA ILE A 102 -8.90 -8.57 1.11
C ILE A 102 -7.86 -9.52 1.74
N LEU A 103 -8.29 -10.46 2.57
CA LEU A 103 -7.46 -11.55 3.10
C LEU A 103 -8.11 -12.91 2.84
N ARG A 104 -7.29 -13.88 2.43
CA ARG A 104 -7.61 -15.30 2.32
C ARG A 104 -6.37 -16.10 2.74
N ASP A 105 -6.10 -16.06 4.07
CA ASP A 105 -4.90 -16.64 4.65
C ASP A 105 -5.03 -18.16 4.72
N ARG A 106 -4.01 -18.86 4.23
CA ARG A 106 -3.89 -20.31 4.31
C ARG A 106 -2.45 -20.75 4.11
N MET A 107 -2.06 -21.84 4.76
CA MET A 107 -0.75 -22.46 4.53
C MET A 107 -0.63 -22.87 3.05
N ALA A 108 0.54 -22.64 2.43
CA ALA A 108 0.75 -22.81 1.00
C ALA A 108 0.34 -24.19 0.46
N HIS A 109 0.53 -25.27 1.24
CA HIS A 109 0.17 -26.64 0.84
C HIS A 109 -1.35 -26.92 0.87
N ASN A 110 -2.14 -26.05 1.46
CA ASN A 110 -3.61 -26.17 1.55
C ASN A 110 -4.33 -25.03 0.82
N MET A 111 -3.59 -24.07 0.24
CA MET A 111 -4.16 -22.91 -0.44
C MET A 111 -4.81 -23.31 -1.75
N THR A 112 -6.04 -22.87 -2.00
CA THR A 112 -6.72 -23.14 -3.28
C THR A 112 -6.32 -22.10 -4.34
N GLU A 113 -6.56 -22.43 -5.62
CA GLU A 113 -6.33 -21.49 -6.72
C GLU A 113 -7.21 -20.24 -6.59
N GLU A 114 -8.46 -20.40 -6.14
CA GLU A 114 -9.40 -19.28 -5.93
C GLU A 114 -8.92 -18.35 -4.81
N GLU A 115 -8.33 -18.90 -3.74
CA GLU A 115 -7.75 -18.09 -2.65
C GLU A 115 -6.52 -17.30 -3.13
N TRP A 116 -5.70 -17.93 -3.96
CA TRP A 116 -4.55 -17.29 -4.59
C TRP A 116 -4.99 -16.19 -5.58
N ASP A 117 -5.84 -16.54 -6.55
CA ASP A 117 -6.26 -15.64 -7.61
C ASP A 117 -7.05 -14.44 -7.10
N ALA A 118 -7.90 -14.62 -6.09
CA ALA A 118 -8.63 -13.53 -5.48
C ALA A 118 -7.67 -12.47 -4.90
N ILE A 119 -6.63 -12.90 -4.17
CA ILE A 119 -5.64 -12.01 -3.59
C ILE A 119 -4.82 -11.31 -4.67
N MET A 120 -4.31 -12.06 -5.66
CA MET A 120 -3.54 -11.49 -6.76
C MET A 120 -4.37 -10.49 -7.57
N THR A 121 -5.64 -10.79 -7.81
CA THR A 121 -6.55 -9.96 -8.59
C THR A 121 -6.88 -8.66 -7.88
N VAL A 122 -7.26 -8.71 -6.60
CA VAL A 122 -7.62 -7.49 -5.86
C VAL A 122 -6.39 -6.64 -5.57
N HIS A 123 -5.31 -7.25 -5.08
CA HIS A 123 -4.14 -6.48 -4.66
C HIS A 123 -3.25 -6.08 -5.84
N LEU A 124 -2.61 -7.04 -6.52
CA LEU A 124 -1.60 -6.73 -7.52
C LEU A 124 -2.21 -6.20 -8.82
N ARG A 125 -3.18 -6.93 -9.39
CA ARG A 125 -3.90 -6.47 -10.58
C ARG A 125 -4.68 -5.18 -10.30
N GLY A 126 -5.30 -5.02 -9.12
CA GLY A 126 -5.98 -3.78 -8.74
C GLY A 126 -5.05 -2.57 -8.76
N HIS A 127 -3.82 -2.69 -8.23
CA HIS A 127 -2.82 -1.62 -8.34
C HIS A 127 -2.43 -1.34 -9.79
N PHE A 128 -2.21 -2.38 -10.59
CA PHE A 128 -1.96 -2.23 -12.02
C PHE A 128 -3.10 -1.50 -12.73
N ASN A 129 -4.35 -1.90 -12.51
CA ASN A 129 -5.51 -1.27 -13.14
C ASN A 129 -5.60 0.23 -12.82
N VAL A 130 -5.38 0.59 -11.55
CA VAL A 130 -5.39 1.97 -11.08
C VAL A 130 -4.29 2.78 -11.77
N VAL A 131 -3.07 2.29 -11.79
CA VAL A 131 -1.97 2.96 -12.50
C VAL A 131 -2.26 3.05 -14.00
N ARG A 132 -2.71 1.96 -14.63
CA ARG A 132 -2.99 1.92 -16.07
C ARG A 132 -4.06 2.93 -16.48
N ALA A 133 -5.08 3.15 -15.65
CA ALA A 133 -6.14 4.10 -15.92
C ALA A 133 -5.72 5.57 -15.69
N THR A 134 -4.74 5.83 -14.82
CA THR A 134 -4.41 7.19 -14.36
C THR A 134 -3.09 7.72 -14.92
N ILE A 135 -2.13 6.85 -15.27
CA ILE A 135 -0.77 7.27 -15.64
C ILE A 135 -0.73 8.17 -16.87
N GLY A 136 -1.61 7.95 -17.85
CA GLY A 136 -1.73 8.81 -19.04
C GLY A 136 -2.11 10.24 -18.65
N HIS A 137 -3.09 10.41 -17.78
CA HIS A 137 -3.51 11.70 -17.24
C HIS A 137 -2.38 12.39 -16.47
N PHE A 138 -1.72 11.68 -15.55
CA PHE A 138 -0.61 12.23 -14.77
C PHE A 138 0.58 12.65 -15.65
N ARG A 139 0.90 11.86 -16.67
CA ARG A 139 1.95 12.22 -17.62
C ARG A 139 1.60 13.47 -18.44
N SER A 140 0.35 13.61 -18.87
CA SER A 140 -0.12 14.77 -19.62
C SER A 140 -0.09 16.05 -18.78
N GLN A 141 -0.47 15.98 -17.50
CA GLN A 141 -0.44 17.15 -16.61
C GLN A 141 0.94 17.42 -15.99
N GLN A 142 1.95 16.54 -16.22
CA GLN A 142 3.30 16.64 -15.67
C GLN A 142 3.34 16.69 -14.13
N ASP A 143 2.39 16.03 -13.49
CA ASP A 143 2.26 15.91 -12.02
C ASP A 143 1.40 14.70 -11.69
N GLY A 144 1.76 13.95 -10.66
CA GLY A 144 0.96 12.85 -10.17
C GLY A 144 1.64 12.08 -9.05
N VAL A 145 0.83 11.54 -8.13
CA VAL A 145 1.35 10.80 -6.98
C VAL A 145 0.60 9.50 -6.78
N TYR A 146 1.34 8.42 -6.64
CA TYR A 146 0.84 7.14 -6.17
C TYR A 146 1.35 6.85 -4.77
N VAL A 147 0.43 6.53 -3.86
CA VAL A 147 0.71 5.90 -2.57
C VAL A 147 0.18 4.48 -2.63
N MET A 148 1.09 3.52 -2.79
CA MET A 148 0.79 2.10 -2.91
C MET A 148 0.92 1.40 -1.56
N TRP A 149 0.05 0.41 -1.29
CA TRP A 149 0.00 -0.23 0.02
C TRP A 149 0.58 -1.64 -0.03
N SER A 150 1.84 -1.76 0.35
CA SER A 150 2.53 -3.02 0.60
C SER A 150 2.20 -3.55 2.02
N SER A 151 3.04 -4.43 2.55
CA SER A 151 2.93 -4.99 3.90
C SER A 151 4.26 -5.55 4.35
N THR A 152 4.46 -5.63 5.67
CA THR A 152 5.55 -6.42 6.26
C THR A 152 5.47 -7.89 5.85
N SER A 153 4.27 -8.42 5.59
CA SER A 153 4.08 -9.78 5.07
C SER A 153 4.74 -9.98 3.69
N GLY A 154 4.78 -8.93 2.84
CA GLY A 154 5.49 -8.97 1.57
C GLY A 154 6.98 -8.70 1.73
N LEU A 155 7.37 -7.74 2.58
CA LEU A 155 8.76 -7.27 2.70
C LEU A 155 9.63 -8.19 3.55
N ILE A 156 9.04 -8.87 4.54
CA ILE A 156 9.75 -9.73 5.50
C ILE A 156 9.22 -11.16 5.43
N GLY A 157 7.90 -11.32 5.36
CA GLY A 157 7.21 -12.60 5.36
C GLY A 157 6.25 -12.75 6.53
N ASN A 158 5.23 -13.58 6.34
CA ASN A 158 4.30 -14.00 7.39
C ASN A 158 3.74 -15.39 7.05
N VAL A 159 3.75 -16.28 8.04
CA VAL A 159 3.26 -17.66 7.88
C VAL A 159 1.77 -17.65 7.51
N GLY A 160 1.37 -18.50 6.56
CA GLY A 160 -0.02 -18.61 6.09
C GLY A 160 -0.44 -17.53 5.08
N GLN A 161 0.46 -16.65 4.65
CA GLN A 161 0.17 -15.54 3.74
C GLN A 161 1.00 -15.59 2.46
N SER A 162 1.20 -16.75 1.87
CA SER A 162 2.00 -16.88 0.65
C SER A 162 1.41 -16.09 -0.53
N ASN A 163 0.08 -16.10 -0.72
CA ASN A 163 -0.62 -15.28 -1.72
C ASN A 163 -0.52 -13.78 -1.41
N TYR A 164 -0.86 -13.40 -0.19
CA TYR A 164 -0.86 -11.99 0.25
C TYR A 164 0.58 -11.42 0.24
N GLY A 165 1.55 -12.16 0.78
CA GLY A 165 2.96 -11.76 0.78
C GLY A 165 3.50 -11.57 -0.63
N ALA A 166 3.20 -12.50 -1.56
CA ALA A 166 3.58 -12.38 -2.97
C ALA A 166 2.99 -11.12 -3.62
N ALA A 167 1.69 -10.88 -3.44
CA ALA A 167 1.01 -9.70 -3.98
C ALA A 167 1.60 -8.40 -3.40
N LYS A 168 1.84 -8.34 -2.09
CA LYS A 168 2.36 -7.15 -1.41
C LYS A 168 3.83 -6.86 -1.73
N MET A 169 4.66 -7.88 -1.94
CA MET A 169 6.01 -7.70 -2.47
C MET A 169 5.98 -7.25 -3.94
N GLY A 170 5.08 -7.81 -4.74
CA GLY A 170 4.83 -7.39 -6.11
C GLY A 170 4.44 -5.92 -6.21
N ILE A 171 3.60 -5.41 -5.30
CA ILE A 171 3.24 -3.98 -5.21
C ILE A 171 4.45 -3.11 -4.91
N ALA A 172 5.34 -3.52 -4.00
CA ALA A 172 6.55 -2.75 -3.69
C ALA A 172 7.49 -2.65 -4.91
N GLY A 173 7.68 -3.75 -5.64
CA GLY A 173 8.43 -3.78 -6.90
C GLY A 173 7.76 -2.92 -7.99
N PHE A 174 6.44 -3.05 -8.15
CA PHE A 174 5.67 -2.28 -9.12
C PHE A 174 5.73 -0.78 -8.83
N SER A 175 5.60 -0.36 -7.56
CA SER A 175 5.73 1.04 -7.16
C SER A 175 7.08 1.64 -7.58
N ARG A 176 8.17 0.87 -7.45
CA ARG A 176 9.50 1.30 -7.88
C ARG A 176 9.57 1.51 -9.39
N ILE A 177 9.03 0.58 -10.17
CA ILE A 177 9.02 0.70 -11.64
C ILE A 177 8.19 1.89 -12.08
N VAL A 178 6.99 2.09 -11.49
CA VAL A 178 6.16 3.27 -11.76
C VAL A 178 6.89 4.57 -11.44
N ALA A 179 7.66 4.62 -10.34
CA ALA A 179 8.48 5.78 -10.01
C ALA A 179 9.58 6.06 -11.07
N LEU A 180 10.24 5.01 -11.57
CA LEU A 180 11.26 5.14 -12.63
C LEU A 180 10.64 5.61 -13.95
N GLU A 181 9.54 5.00 -14.38
CA GLU A 181 8.84 5.33 -15.63
C GLU A 181 8.20 6.73 -15.59
N GLY A 182 7.73 7.14 -14.39
CA GLY A 182 7.05 8.42 -14.17
C GLY A 182 7.99 9.62 -13.98
N ALA A 183 9.27 9.39 -13.68
CA ALA A 183 10.22 10.42 -13.25
C ALA A 183 10.31 11.60 -14.21
N ARG A 184 10.34 11.35 -15.52
CA ARG A 184 10.43 12.42 -16.56
C ARG A 184 9.18 13.30 -16.65
N ASN A 185 8.07 12.86 -16.06
CA ASN A 185 6.79 13.57 -16.07
C ASN A 185 6.39 14.04 -14.66
N ASN A 186 7.32 14.11 -13.73
CA ASN A 186 7.08 14.43 -12.31
C ASN A 186 6.04 13.54 -11.63
N VAL A 187 5.85 12.32 -12.14
CA VAL A 187 4.97 11.33 -11.51
C VAL A 187 5.76 10.53 -10.48
N ARG A 188 5.31 10.57 -9.24
CA ARG A 188 5.96 9.93 -8.09
C ARG A 188 5.17 8.69 -7.66
N SER A 189 5.88 7.71 -7.13
CA SER A 189 5.27 6.53 -6.53
C SER A 189 6.07 6.07 -5.33
N ASN A 190 5.39 5.86 -4.20
CA ASN A 190 5.97 5.32 -2.97
C ASN A 190 5.10 4.21 -2.42
N ALA A 191 5.71 3.22 -1.77
CA ALA A 191 5.01 2.12 -1.14
C ALA A 191 5.02 2.26 0.39
N LEU A 192 3.91 1.91 1.04
CA LEU A 192 3.76 1.91 2.49
C LEU A 192 3.53 0.49 3.01
N ALA A 193 4.21 0.12 4.08
CA ALA A 193 3.97 -1.10 4.85
C ALA A 193 3.41 -0.71 6.24
N PRO A 194 2.08 -0.63 6.39
CA PRO A 194 1.46 -0.18 7.62
C PRO A 194 1.46 -1.25 8.70
N GLY A 195 1.66 -0.82 9.96
CA GLY A 195 1.37 -1.58 11.18
C GLY A 195 0.21 -0.94 11.92
N ALA A 196 -1.03 -1.15 11.46
CA ALA A 196 -2.22 -0.55 12.03
C ALA A 196 -3.22 -1.60 12.53
N ALA A 197 -3.96 -1.28 13.59
CA ALA A 197 -5.09 -2.05 14.07
C ALA A 197 -6.30 -1.78 13.16
N THR A 198 -6.69 -2.77 12.37
CA THR A 198 -7.82 -2.70 11.44
C THR A 198 -8.63 -4.00 11.51
N ARG A 199 -9.85 -4.03 10.97
CA ARG A 199 -10.63 -5.28 10.86
C ARG A 199 -9.80 -6.41 10.22
N MET A 200 -9.04 -6.10 9.18
CA MET A 200 -8.18 -7.06 8.48
C MET A 200 -7.13 -7.66 9.41
N THR A 201 -6.52 -6.86 10.26
CA THR A 201 -5.55 -7.36 11.23
C THR A 201 -6.23 -8.02 12.44
N ASP A 202 -7.48 -7.70 12.75
CA ASP A 202 -8.24 -8.33 13.83
C ASP A 202 -8.75 -9.74 13.46
N SER A 203 -8.92 -10.03 12.17
CA SER A 203 -9.34 -11.36 11.68
C SER A 203 -8.25 -12.44 11.77
N VAL A 204 -6.98 -12.08 11.99
CA VAL A 204 -5.88 -13.06 12.11
C VAL A 204 -5.95 -13.76 13.47
N PRO A 205 -6.05 -15.11 13.53
CA PRO A 205 -6.10 -15.86 14.78
C PRO A 205 -4.85 -15.61 15.65
N ARG A 206 -5.03 -15.52 16.97
CA ARG A 206 -3.97 -15.27 17.96
C ARG A 206 -4.26 -15.97 19.28
N ASP A 207 -3.20 -16.19 20.05
CA ASP A 207 -3.31 -16.54 21.47
C ASP A 207 -3.83 -15.34 22.30
N GLU A 208 -4.30 -15.65 23.50
CA GLU A 208 -4.94 -14.67 24.40
C GLU A 208 -3.98 -13.56 24.84
N GLU A 209 -2.71 -13.87 25.07
CA GLU A 209 -1.70 -12.88 25.49
C GLU A 209 -1.43 -11.86 24.38
N THR A 210 -1.24 -12.35 23.15
CA THR A 210 -1.07 -11.49 21.97
C THR A 210 -2.30 -10.63 21.71
N ALA A 211 -3.51 -11.16 21.92
CA ALA A 211 -4.76 -10.41 21.79
C ALA A 211 -4.86 -9.27 22.82
N LYS A 212 -4.57 -9.54 24.10
CA LYS A 212 -4.56 -8.54 25.19
C LYS A 212 -3.51 -7.44 24.93
N ARG A 213 -2.29 -7.81 24.55
CA ARG A 213 -1.23 -6.86 24.23
C ARG A 213 -1.63 -5.94 23.06
N ARG A 214 -2.30 -6.49 22.08
CA ARG A 214 -2.75 -5.71 20.92
C ARG A 214 -3.87 -4.73 21.28
N GLU A 215 -4.85 -5.15 22.10
CA GLU A 215 -5.90 -4.25 22.54
C GLU A 215 -5.31 -3.05 23.32
N ALA A 216 -4.33 -3.29 24.19
CA ALA A 216 -3.60 -2.23 24.87
C ALA A 216 -2.84 -1.28 23.92
N MET A 217 -2.47 -1.76 22.73
CA MET A 217 -1.76 -0.97 21.70
C MET A 217 -2.70 -0.38 20.64
N ARG A 218 -4.00 -0.61 20.72
CA ARG A 218 -4.96 -0.28 19.65
C ARG A 218 -4.98 1.21 19.30
N GLU A 219 -4.95 2.06 20.29
CA GLU A 219 -4.92 3.52 20.10
C GLU A 219 -3.61 3.98 19.44
N ILE A 220 -2.49 3.41 19.90
CA ILE A 220 -1.15 3.70 19.33
C ILE A 220 -1.08 3.21 17.88
N GLN A 221 -1.64 2.03 17.59
CA GLN A 221 -1.70 1.43 16.25
C GLN A 221 -2.91 1.90 15.42
N SER A 222 -3.41 3.11 15.68
CA SER A 222 -4.52 3.68 14.94
C SER A 222 -4.25 3.73 13.43
N PRO A 223 -5.25 3.43 12.58
CA PRO A 223 -5.18 3.62 11.13
C PRO A 223 -4.88 5.07 10.70
N LEU A 224 -5.09 6.03 11.59
CA LEU A 224 -4.74 7.43 11.37
C LEU A 224 -3.24 7.63 11.09
N ARG A 225 -2.34 6.86 11.74
CA ARG A 225 -0.89 7.02 11.59
C ARG A 225 -0.42 6.78 10.15
N PRO A 226 -0.73 5.65 9.50
CA PRO A 226 -0.40 5.47 8.09
C PRO A 226 -1.14 6.43 7.16
N ALA A 227 -2.33 6.89 7.51
CA ALA A 227 -3.06 7.88 6.73
C ALA A 227 -2.34 9.24 6.69
N GLU A 228 -1.82 9.71 7.82
CA GLU A 228 -1.03 10.95 7.90
C GLU A 228 0.22 10.88 7.01
N LEU A 229 0.96 9.77 7.04
CA LEU A 229 2.13 9.60 6.16
C LEU A 229 1.72 9.57 4.68
N ALA A 230 0.62 8.88 4.34
CA ALA A 230 0.12 8.84 2.98
C ALA A 230 -0.22 10.24 2.45
N VAL A 231 -0.89 11.05 3.26
CA VAL A 231 -1.27 12.44 2.92
C VAL A 231 -0.03 13.34 2.79
N ALA A 232 0.94 13.22 3.71
CA ALA A 232 2.20 13.96 3.61
C ALA A 232 2.94 13.65 2.30
N LEU A 233 3.01 12.37 1.88
CA LEU A 233 3.64 11.97 0.62
C LEU A 233 2.90 12.48 -0.63
N MET A 234 1.61 12.78 -0.55
CA MET A 234 0.84 13.37 -1.64
C MET A 234 1.08 14.88 -1.79
N SER A 235 1.63 15.53 -0.78
CA SER A 235 1.86 16.98 -0.79
C SER A 235 3.02 17.40 -1.69
N ASP A 236 3.02 18.68 -2.06
CA ASP A 236 4.12 19.29 -2.82
C ASP A 236 5.41 19.37 -1.98
N ALA A 237 5.33 19.39 -0.66
CA ALA A 237 6.50 19.34 0.22
C ALA A 237 7.30 18.03 0.04
N ALA A 238 6.66 16.94 -0.41
CA ALA A 238 7.28 15.65 -0.66
C ALA A 238 7.70 15.44 -2.13
N LYS A 239 7.80 16.48 -2.97
CA LYS A 239 8.15 16.35 -4.41
C LYS A 239 9.48 15.64 -4.67
N HIS A 240 10.41 15.69 -3.72
CA HIS A 240 11.71 15.03 -3.80
C HIS A 240 11.68 13.54 -3.39
N VAL A 241 10.52 13.03 -2.96
CA VAL A 241 10.37 11.66 -2.44
C VAL A 241 9.66 10.79 -3.46
N SER A 242 10.38 9.86 -4.07
CA SER A 242 9.82 8.88 -5.02
C SER A 242 10.59 7.56 -4.96
N GLY A 243 9.94 6.45 -5.28
CA GLY A 243 10.55 5.12 -5.33
C GLY A 243 10.89 4.52 -3.96
N GLN A 244 10.41 5.09 -2.86
CA GLN A 244 10.75 4.65 -1.50
C GLN A 244 9.72 3.65 -0.96
N ILE A 245 10.17 2.88 0.04
CA ILE A 245 9.32 1.98 0.82
C ILE A 245 9.38 2.42 2.28
N PHE A 246 8.24 2.85 2.82
CA PHE A 246 8.13 3.29 4.20
C PHE A 246 7.36 2.29 5.04
N GLY A 247 7.82 2.10 6.28
CA GLY A 247 7.05 1.48 7.34
C GLY A 247 6.41 2.54 8.23
N VAL A 248 5.20 2.28 8.69
CA VAL A 248 4.53 3.15 9.65
C VAL A 248 3.73 2.30 10.63
N GLY A 249 4.03 2.40 11.90
CA GLY A 249 3.33 1.65 12.95
C GLY A 249 3.55 2.28 14.32
N GLY A 250 2.47 2.49 15.05
CA GLY A 250 2.54 3.21 16.30
C GLY A 250 3.09 4.63 16.09
N TYR A 251 4.12 4.95 16.85
CA TYR A 251 4.83 6.24 16.76
C TYR A 251 6.07 6.20 15.86
N ASN A 252 6.30 5.08 15.15
CA ASN A 252 7.51 4.88 14.38
C ASN A 252 7.25 5.03 12.89
N LEU A 253 8.11 5.78 12.22
CA LEU A 253 8.30 5.77 10.78
C LEU A 253 9.61 5.06 10.48
N SER A 254 9.61 4.22 9.44
CA SER A 254 10.79 3.46 9.02
C SER A 254 10.99 3.62 7.52
N ILE A 255 12.22 3.54 7.08
CA ILE A 255 12.58 3.41 5.67
C ILE A 255 13.13 2.00 5.48
N TYR A 256 12.54 1.25 4.55
CA TYR A 256 13.01 -0.08 4.21
C TYR A 256 14.15 0.01 3.20
N SER A 257 15.18 -0.81 3.42
CA SER A 257 16.20 -1.04 2.40
C SER A 257 15.57 -1.64 1.15
N GLN A 258 16.07 -1.25 0.00
CA GLN A 258 15.64 -1.82 -1.27
C GLN A 258 16.65 -2.87 -1.74
N PRO A 259 16.21 -3.94 -2.43
CA PRO A 259 17.13 -4.97 -2.88
C PRO A 259 18.30 -4.40 -3.69
N ARG A 260 19.51 -4.66 -3.24
CA ARG A 260 20.79 -4.36 -3.89
C ARG A 260 21.74 -5.49 -3.57
N PRO A 261 22.71 -5.84 -4.44
CA PRO A 261 23.79 -6.72 -4.05
C PRO A 261 24.50 -6.14 -2.83
N ILE A 262 24.62 -6.92 -1.77
CA ILE A 262 25.38 -6.56 -0.55
C ILE A 262 26.80 -7.10 -0.61
N ALA A 263 27.03 -8.16 -1.40
CA ALA A 263 28.34 -8.73 -1.68
C ALA A 263 28.35 -9.31 -3.10
N THR A 264 29.50 -9.31 -3.74
CA THR A 264 29.72 -9.95 -5.04
C THR A 264 30.94 -10.84 -4.93
N TYR A 265 30.81 -12.11 -5.29
CA TYR A 265 31.89 -13.10 -5.27
C TYR A 265 32.29 -13.43 -6.71
N GLN A 266 33.55 -13.24 -7.05
CA GLN A 266 34.10 -13.50 -8.37
C GLN A 266 35.11 -14.65 -8.34
N ARG A 267 35.10 -15.48 -9.36
CA ARG A 267 36.06 -16.55 -9.58
C ARG A 267 36.52 -16.54 -11.04
N GLU A 268 37.79 -16.54 -11.28
CA GLU A 268 38.36 -16.68 -12.62
C GLU A 268 37.96 -18.02 -13.22
N GLY A 269 37.54 -18.05 -14.50
CA GLY A 269 37.00 -19.23 -15.15
C GLY A 269 35.55 -19.58 -14.81
N GLY A 270 34.91 -18.80 -13.91
CA GLY A 270 33.49 -18.98 -13.53
C GLY A 270 33.29 -19.96 -12.38
N TRP A 271 32.05 -20.21 -12.04
CA TRP A 271 31.61 -21.09 -10.94
C TRP A 271 30.96 -22.35 -11.49
N ASP A 272 31.49 -23.51 -11.12
CA ASP A 272 30.79 -24.79 -11.23
C ASP A 272 30.02 -25.14 -9.94
N ALA A 273 29.12 -26.09 -9.99
CA ALA A 273 28.29 -26.48 -8.84
C ALA A 273 29.13 -26.92 -7.63
N ALA A 274 30.22 -27.65 -7.84
CA ALA A 274 31.10 -28.11 -6.78
C ALA A 274 31.83 -26.93 -6.11
N GLY A 275 32.34 -25.99 -6.90
CA GLY A 275 32.99 -24.78 -6.41
C GLY A 275 31.98 -23.86 -5.68
N ILE A 276 30.72 -23.76 -6.14
CA ILE A 276 29.68 -23.04 -5.40
C ILE A 276 29.50 -23.64 -4.02
N VAL A 277 29.29 -24.95 -3.91
CA VAL A 277 29.09 -25.62 -2.60
C VAL A 277 30.32 -25.51 -1.70
N LYS A 278 31.50 -25.72 -2.26
CA LYS A 278 32.75 -25.78 -1.48
C LYS A 278 33.27 -24.40 -1.07
N ASP A 279 33.21 -23.42 -1.96
CA ASP A 279 33.92 -22.17 -1.80
C ASP A 279 32.97 -20.96 -1.58
N PHE A 280 31.86 -20.86 -2.33
CA PHE A 280 30.95 -19.70 -2.27
C PHE A 280 30.03 -19.77 -1.05
N LEU A 281 29.24 -20.85 -0.88
CA LEU A 281 28.24 -20.93 0.18
C LEU A 281 28.81 -20.72 1.58
N PRO A 282 29.96 -21.35 2.00
CA PRO A 282 30.53 -21.14 3.31
C PRO A 282 31.01 -19.71 3.55
N ARG A 283 31.51 -19.05 2.49
CA ARG A 283 31.99 -17.65 2.60
C ARG A 283 30.84 -16.64 2.62
N ALA A 284 29.72 -16.96 1.92
CA ALA A 284 28.55 -16.09 1.84
C ALA A 284 27.60 -16.23 3.04
N GLU A 285 27.71 -17.30 3.85
CA GLU A 285 26.83 -17.61 4.96
C GLU A 285 26.62 -16.43 5.94
N LYS A 286 27.67 -15.67 6.22
CA LYS A 286 27.66 -14.49 7.09
C LYS A 286 26.77 -13.35 6.55
N ASP A 287 26.52 -13.34 5.23
CA ASP A 287 25.73 -12.34 4.53
C ASP A 287 24.27 -12.79 4.30
N PHE A 288 23.93 -14.03 4.70
CA PHE A 288 22.58 -14.54 4.55
C PHE A 288 21.62 -13.84 5.52
N THR A 289 20.48 -13.42 4.99
CA THR A 289 19.41 -12.86 5.81
C THR A 289 18.67 -13.96 6.55
N ALA A 290 18.62 -13.89 7.88
CA ALA A 290 17.86 -14.84 8.70
C ALA A 290 16.36 -14.76 8.38
N LEU A 291 15.69 -15.92 8.39
CA LEU A 291 14.24 -15.99 8.34
C LEU A 291 13.65 -15.46 9.65
N GLY A 292 12.69 -14.58 9.56
CA GLY A 292 12.00 -14.00 10.72
C GLY A 292 12.18 -12.49 10.80
N ARG A 293 11.73 -11.91 11.91
CA ARG A 293 11.82 -10.46 12.11
C ARG A 293 13.29 -10.06 12.32
N PRO A 294 13.80 -9.14 11.51
CA PRO A 294 15.15 -8.63 11.71
C PRO A 294 15.25 -7.94 13.08
N ALA A 295 16.47 -7.85 13.59
CA ALA A 295 16.76 -6.98 14.73
C ALA A 295 16.21 -5.56 14.44
N ALA A 296 15.76 -4.88 15.48
CA ALA A 296 15.22 -3.53 15.33
C ALA A 296 16.26 -2.62 14.65
N ALA A 297 15.80 -1.85 13.67
CA ALA A 297 16.64 -0.81 13.08
C ALA A 297 17.05 0.22 14.14
N THR A 298 18.13 0.93 13.90
CA THR A 298 18.55 2.04 14.77
C THR A 298 17.42 3.05 14.89
N VAL A 299 17.00 3.34 16.13
CA VAL A 299 15.96 4.34 16.40
C VAL A 299 16.62 5.71 16.51
N VAL A 300 16.28 6.61 15.60
CA VAL A 300 16.65 8.03 15.67
C VAL A 300 15.47 8.78 16.30
N LYS A 301 15.72 9.43 17.43
CA LYS A 301 14.73 10.32 18.06
C LYS A 301 14.81 11.70 17.41
N VAL A 302 13.70 12.22 16.91
CA VAL A 302 13.54 13.55 16.34
C VAL A 302 12.61 14.40 17.20
#